data_96c851dee1ee555a13f5eb0762039e67
#
_entry.id   96c851dee1ee555a13f5eb0762039e67
#
_cell.length_a   1.000
_cell.length_b   1.000
_cell.length_c   1.000
_cell.angle_alpha   90.00
_cell.angle_beta   90.00
_cell.angle_gamma   90.00
#
_symmetry.space_group_name_H-M   'P 1'
#
loop_
_entity.id
_entity.type
_entity.pdbx_description
1 polymer ?
#
loop_
_entity_poly.entity_id
_entity_poly.type
_entity_poly.pdbx_seq_one_letter_code
_entity_poly.pdbx_strand_id
1 'polypeptide(L)' 'MKTHIGFIKEGTILHFPNSVYDYMKVCDRNGVGGVVNLSTGLYIPTSNLEKEGLSPMIDCPAENSFYYI' A
#
# COMPACT_ATOMS: atom_id res chain seq x y z
N MET A 1 2.47 14.69 5.12
CA MET A 1 2.86 13.80 6.22
C MET A 1 3.04 12.39 5.72
N LYS A 2 4.08 11.73 6.16
CA LYS A 2 4.36 10.37 5.69
C LYS A 2 3.90 9.35 6.71
N THR A 3 3.35 8.26 6.21
CA THR A 3 2.85 7.19 7.05
C THR A 3 3.36 5.86 6.50
N HIS A 4 3.76 4.99 7.41
CA HIS A 4 4.16 3.66 7.01
C HIS A 4 2.92 2.86 6.61
N ILE A 5 3.05 2.09 5.54
CA ILE A 5 1.91 1.34 5.01
C ILE A 5 1.33 0.37 6.05
N GLY A 6 2.11 -0.04 7.02
CA GLY A 6 1.62 -0.92 8.09
C GLY A 6 0.52 -0.31 8.92
N PHE A 7 0.41 1.02 8.94
CA PHE A 7 -0.64 1.71 9.69
C PHE A 7 -1.88 1.99 8.85
N ILE A 8 -1.86 1.61 7.59
CA ILE A 8 -3.00 1.83 6.72
C ILE A 8 -3.99 0.70 6.92
N LYS A 9 -5.26 1.06 6.99
CA LYS A 9 -6.32 0.09 7.19
C LYS A 9 -6.45 -0.84 5.99
N GLU A 10 -6.71 -2.11 6.25
CA GLU A 10 -6.97 -3.07 5.19
C GLU A 10 -8.15 -2.61 4.34
N GLY A 11 -8.05 -2.86 3.05
CA GLY A 11 -9.08 -2.47 2.11
C GLY A 11 -8.90 -1.07 1.56
N THR A 12 -7.94 -0.31 2.07
CA THR A 12 -7.67 1.03 1.56
C THR A 12 -6.99 0.93 0.21
N ILE A 13 -7.46 1.72 -0.75
CA ILE A 13 -6.85 1.78 -2.07
C ILE A 13 -5.72 2.79 -2.02
N LEU A 14 -4.57 2.39 -2.52
CA LEU A 14 -3.35 3.18 -2.41
C LEU A 14 -2.79 3.51 -3.77
N HIS A 15 -2.18 4.69 -3.84
CA HIS A 15 -1.35 5.08 -4.97
C HIS A 15 0.07 5.26 -4.49
N PHE A 16 1.01 4.65 -5.18
CA PHE A 16 2.42 4.90 -4.92
C PHE A 16 2.91 5.93 -5.93
N PRO A 17 3.72 6.90 -5.49
CA PRO A 17 4.16 7.98 -6.39
C PRO A 17 4.91 7.47 -7.62
N ASN A 18 5.59 6.35 -7.50
CA ASN A 18 6.42 5.83 -8.58
C ASN A 18 5.73 4.73 -9.37
N SER A 19 4.44 4.57 -9.20
CA SER A 19 3.72 3.49 -9.87
C SER A 19 2.47 4.05 -10.53
N VAL A 20 2.13 3.47 -11.67
CA VAL A 20 0.90 3.83 -12.38
C VAL A 20 -0.27 2.94 -11.98
N TYR A 21 -0.03 1.96 -11.12
CA TYR A 21 -1.05 1.00 -10.73
C TYR A 21 -1.67 1.38 -9.40
N ASP A 22 -2.92 0.99 -9.23
CA ASP A 22 -3.60 1.10 -7.95
C ASP A 22 -3.37 -0.18 -7.17
N TYR A 23 -3.24 -0.04 -5.86
CA TYR A 23 -3.01 -1.15 -4.97
C TYR A 23 -4.00 -1.11 -3.84
N MET A 24 -4.25 -2.26 -3.24
CA MET A 24 -5.11 -2.33 -2.06
C MET A 24 -4.30 -2.87 -0.89
N LYS A 25 -4.42 -2.21 0.26
CA LYS A 25 -3.78 -2.71 1.48
C LYS A 25 -4.48 -3.97 1.94
N VAL A 26 -3.71 -5.01 2.21
CA VAL A 26 -4.25 -6.29 2.66
C VAL A 26 -3.36 -6.87 3.74
N CYS A 27 -3.87 -7.85 4.45
CA CYS A 27 -3.08 -8.69 5.36
C CYS A 27 -3.29 -10.13 4.97
N ASP A 28 -2.25 -10.92 5.12
CA ASP A 28 -2.41 -12.35 4.87
C ASP A 28 -2.94 -13.02 6.14
N ARG A 29 -3.12 -14.33 6.07
CA ARG A 29 -3.68 -15.09 7.18
C ARG A 29 -2.79 -15.04 8.43
N ASN A 30 -1.52 -14.74 8.27
CA ASN A 30 -0.58 -14.65 9.37
C ASN A 30 -0.49 -13.23 9.92
N GLY A 31 -1.29 -12.32 9.40
CA GLY A 31 -1.26 -10.94 9.86
C GLY A 31 -0.17 -10.11 9.24
N VAL A 32 0.51 -10.62 8.23
CA VAL A 32 1.57 -9.87 7.56
C VAL A 32 0.93 -8.94 6.54
N GLY A 33 1.20 -7.65 6.67
CA GLY A 33 0.64 -6.66 5.78
C GLY A 33 1.33 -6.66 4.44
N GLY A 34 0.62 -6.15 3.45
CA GLY A 34 1.14 -6.01 2.11
C GLY A 34 0.14 -5.31 1.24
N VAL A 35 0.35 -5.38 -0.06
CA VAL A 35 -0.57 -4.78 -1.01
C VAL A 35 -0.83 -5.73 -2.16
N VAL A 36 -1.98 -5.56 -2.79
CA VAL A 36 -2.32 -6.29 -4.01
C VAL A 36 -2.42 -5.29 -5.14
N ASN A 37 -1.74 -5.60 -6.25
CA ASN A 37 -1.87 -4.81 -7.46
C ASN A 37 -3.23 -5.10 -8.06
N LEU A 38 -4.08 -4.08 -8.16
CA LEU A 38 -5.45 -4.28 -8.62
C LEU A 38 -5.52 -4.58 -10.11
N SER A 39 -4.46 -4.29 -10.85
CA SER A 39 -4.45 -4.59 -12.28
C SER A 39 -3.98 -6.00 -12.58
N THR A 40 -3.05 -6.52 -11.79
CA THR A 40 -2.47 -7.83 -12.06
C THR A 40 -2.91 -8.89 -11.08
N GLY A 41 -3.41 -8.48 -9.92
CA GLY A 41 -3.80 -9.41 -8.87
C GLY A 41 -2.63 -9.93 -8.05
N LEU A 42 -1.44 -9.41 -8.27
CA LEU A 42 -0.26 -9.90 -7.56
C LEU A 42 -0.18 -9.29 -6.16
N TYR A 43 0.12 -10.14 -5.20
CA TYR A 43 0.32 -9.71 -3.82
C TYR A 43 1.80 -9.41 -3.59
N ILE A 44 2.07 -8.29 -2.93
CA ILE A 44 3.43 -7.88 -2.60
C ILE A 44 3.48 -7.66 -1.09
N PRO A 45 4.22 -8.48 -0.35
CA PRO A 45 4.38 -8.25 1.09
C PRO A 45 5.12 -6.94 1.33
N THR A 46 4.85 -6.33 2.48
CA THR A 46 5.50 -5.06 2.82
C THR A 46 7.02 -5.16 2.72
N SER A 47 7.58 -6.29 3.14
CA SER A 47 9.03 -6.47 3.12
C SER A 47 9.60 -6.48 1.71
N ASN A 48 8.77 -6.72 0.70
CA ASN A 48 9.23 -6.76 -0.70
C ASN A 48 8.92 -5.49 -1.47
N LEU A 49 8.27 -4.51 -0.84
CA LEU A 49 7.88 -3.31 -1.57
C LEU A 49 9.07 -2.61 -2.18
N GLU A 50 10.15 -2.48 -1.44
CA GLU A 50 11.32 -1.79 -1.95
C GLU A 50 11.95 -2.51 -3.12
N LYS A 51 11.87 -3.84 -3.13
CA LYS A 51 12.39 -4.61 -4.24
C LYS A 51 11.60 -4.37 -5.51
N GLU A 52 10.34 -3.99 -5.35
CA GLU A 52 9.48 -3.69 -6.49
C GLU A 52 9.51 -2.21 -6.86
N GLY A 53 10.39 -1.45 -6.23
CA GLY A 53 10.48 -0.03 -6.53
C GLY A 53 9.42 0.79 -5.83
N LEU A 54 8.74 0.23 -4.85
CA LEU A 54 7.68 0.92 -4.12
C LEU A 54 8.18 1.23 -2.73
N SER A 55 7.77 2.39 -2.20
CA SER A 55 8.17 2.78 -0.86
C SER A 55 7.09 2.37 0.13
N PRO A 56 7.48 1.79 1.27
CA PRO A 56 6.50 1.49 2.31
C PRO A 56 6.01 2.74 3.04
N MET A 57 6.64 3.88 2.79
CA MET A 57 6.19 5.15 3.37
C MET A 57 5.43 5.91 2.30
N ILE A 58 4.19 6.21 2.58
CA ILE A 58 3.36 6.93 1.62
C ILE A 58 2.95 8.27 2.21
N ASP A 59 2.69 9.21 1.32
CA ASP A 59 2.30 10.54 1.72
C ASP A 59 0.83 10.56 2.07
N CYS A 60 0.56 11.15 3.23
CA CYS A 60 -0.76 11.19 3.77
C CYS A 60 -1.20 12.65 3.74
N PRO A 61 -2.15 13.03 2.91
CA PRO A 61 -2.48 14.44 2.76
C PRO A 61 -3.00 15.08 4.04
N ALA A 62 -3.79 14.37 4.82
CA ALA A 62 -4.27 14.91 6.07
C ALA A 62 -4.87 13.78 6.85
N GLU A 63 -5.10 14.04 8.13
CA GLU A 63 -5.81 13.07 8.91
C GLU A 63 -7.18 12.89 8.29
N ASN A 64 -7.67 11.72 8.31
CA ASN A 64 -8.93 11.33 7.68
C ASN A 64 -8.91 11.36 6.18
N SER A 65 -7.82 11.75 5.60
CA SER A 65 -7.72 11.66 4.17
C SER A 65 -7.28 10.30 3.79
N PHE A 66 -7.44 10.04 2.56
CA PHE A 66 -7.26 8.71 2.12
C PHE A 66 -6.29 8.70 1.02
N TYR A 67 -5.56 7.65 0.93
CA TYR A 67 -4.56 7.46 -0.04
C TYR A 67 -5.11 6.65 -1.14
N TYR A 68 -6.37 6.70 -1.29
CA TYR A 68 -7.05 5.92 -2.25
C TYR A 68 -7.94 6.81 -3.05
N ILE A 69 -8.43 6.28 -4.04
CA ILE A 69 -9.32 6.93 -4.95
C ILE A 69 -10.73 6.87 -4.44
#